data_167ed97a917adccd5004b02a7d9c1e3c
#
_entry.id   167ed97a917adccd5004b02a7d9c1e3c
#
_cell.length_a   1.000
_cell.length_b   1.000
_cell.length_c   1.000
_cell.angle_alpha   90.00
_cell.angle_beta   90.00
_cell.angle_gamma   90.00
#
_symmetry.space_group_name_H-M   'P 1'
#
loop_
_entity.id
_entity.type
_entity.pdbx_description
1 polymer ?
#
loop_
_entity_poly.entity_id
_entity_poly.type
_entity_poly.pdbx_seq_one_letter_code
_entity_poly.pdbx_strand_id
1 'polypeptide(L)'
;MPTKHDKAKLVTKHFNDILAMQVQEVAVDTDIFGTFSGEIERVGTPLETAIKKARLGIETTGNPFAIASEGSVGPDPLFGFINANIETMVFIDDDLDIQVHETIKSNEIVAFTTTTLKTDLGVFLKKADFPNHALIVKPQHGTGAIKGVRTLQELEEAILKARD
;
A
#
# COMPACT_ATOMS: atom_id res chain seq x y z
N MET A 1 3.00 -14.48 -2.51
CA MET A 1 2.86 -13.00 -2.49
C MET A 1 3.53 -12.43 -1.24
N PRO A 2 4.67 -11.77 -1.37
CA PRO A 2 5.31 -11.06 -0.25
C PRO A 2 4.48 -9.84 0.15
N THR A 3 4.04 -9.78 1.40
CA THR A 3 3.23 -8.68 1.92
C THR A 3 3.20 -8.68 3.45
N LYS A 4 3.00 -7.50 4.04
CA LYS A 4 2.71 -7.30 5.47
C LYS A 4 1.22 -7.00 5.75
N HIS A 5 0.37 -6.92 4.71
CA HIS A 5 -0.94 -6.27 4.80
C HIS A 5 -2.12 -7.10 4.25
N ASP A 6 -2.10 -8.42 4.41
CA ASP A 6 -3.21 -9.32 4.02
C ASP A 6 -3.71 -9.14 2.56
N LYS A 7 -2.85 -8.65 1.66
CA LYS A 7 -3.23 -8.37 0.26
C LYS A 7 -3.51 -9.61 -0.57
N ALA A 8 -2.98 -10.77 -0.18
CA ALA A 8 -3.21 -12.02 -0.91
C ALA A 8 -4.70 -12.36 -1.00
N LYS A 9 -5.49 -12.05 0.01
CA LYS A 9 -6.95 -12.29 0.02
C LYS A 9 -7.67 -11.64 -1.16
N LEU A 10 -7.17 -10.50 -1.65
CA LEU A 10 -7.78 -9.75 -2.76
C LEU A 10 -7.63 -10.49 -4.10
N VAL A 11 -6.59 -11.29 -4.25
CA VAL A 11 -6.24 -11.94 -5.52
C VAL A 11 -6.43 -13.45 -5.51
N THR A 12 -6.40 -14.09 -4.33
CA THR A 12 -6.45 -15.55 -4.16
C THR A 12 -7.60 -16.18 -4.93
N LYS A 13 -8.81 -15.62 -4.83
CA LYS A 13 -9.99 -16.16 -5.51
C LYS A 13 -9.79 -16.19 -7.03
N HIS A 14 -9.32 -15.10 -7.62
CA HIS A 14 -9.15 -14.97 -9.06
C HIS A 14 -8.05 -15.90 -9.58
N PHE A 15 -6.93 -15.99 -8.87
CA PHE A 15 -5.84 -16.91 -9.23
C PHE A 15 -6.26 -18.38 -9.13
N ASN A 16 -7.02 -18.73 -8.09
CA ASN A 16 -7.52 -20.09 -7.96
C ASN A 16 -8.55 -20.44 -9.04
N ASP A 17 -9.51 -19.57 -9.30
CA ASP A 17 -10.62 -19.84 -10.22
C ASP A 17 -10.18 -19.88 -11.69
N ILE A 18 -9.19 -19.06 -12.06
CA ILE A 18 -8.77 -18.89 -13.47
C ILE A 18 -7.54 -19.72 -13.80
N LEU A 19 -6.57 -19.79 -12.89
CA LEU A 19 -5.27 -20.40 -13.12
C LEU A 19 -5.03 -21.66 -12.30
N ALA A 20 -5.98 -22.09 -11.47
CA ALA A 20 -5.83 -23.16 -10.50
C ALA A 20 -4.59 -23.01 -9.58
N MET A 21 -4.19 -21.76 -9.30
CA MET A 21 -3.05 -21.41 -8.48
C MET A 21 -3.51 -20.94 -7.10
N GLN A 22 -2.84 -21.40 -6.05
CA GLN A 22 -3.06 -20.91 -4.68
C GLN A 22 -2.05 -19.82 -4.37
N VAL A 23 -2.56 -18.63 -4.06
CA VAL A 23 -1.73 -17.52 -3.61
C VAL A 23 -1.54 -17.61 -2.10
N GLN A 24 -0.30 -17.78 -1.67
CA GLN A 24 0.10 -17.77 -0.26
C GLN A 24 0.82 -16.49 0.09
N GLU A 25 0.59 -15.97 1.29
CA GLU A 25 1.35 -14.84 1.82
C GLU A 25 2.72 -15.30 2.29
N VAL A 26 3.71 -14.47 2.02
CA VAL A 26 5.07 -14.65 2.51
C VAL A 26 5.38 -13.47 3.40
N ALA A 27 5.58 -13.75 4.70
CA ALA A 27 5.88 -12.74 5.70
C ALA A 27 7.33 -12.27 5.57
N VAL A 28 7.55 -11.26 4.75
CA VAL A 28 8.85 -10.60 4.55
C VAL A 28 8.73 -9.10 4.75
N ASP A 29 9.83 -8.46 5.11
CA ASP A 29 9.86 -7.01 5.25
C ASP A 29 9.93 -6.34 3.88
N THR A 30 8.77 -6.01 3.33
CA THR A 30 8.65 -5.30 2.06
C THR A 30 8.82 -3.78 2.21
N ASP A 31 8.87 -3.25 3.43
CA ASP A 31 9.02 -1.81 3.68
C ASP A 31 10.42 -1.32 3.34
N ILE A 32 11.41 -2.21 3.28
CA ILE A 32 12.77 -1.89 2.81
C ILE A 32 12.81 -1.28 1.39
N PHE A 33 11.78 -1.52 0.57
CA PHE A 33 11.67 -0.97 -0.79
C PHE A 33 10.91 0.37 -0.84
N GLY A 34 10.54 0.91 0.29
CA GLY A 34 9.76 2.13 0.43
C GLY A 34 8.40 1.88 1.08
N THR A 35 7.94 2.86 1.84
CA THR A 35 6.65 2.81 2.53
C THR A 35 5.66 3.77 1.90
N PHE A 36 4.39 3.38 1.86
CA PHE A 36 3.29 4.25 1.41
C PHE A 36 3.22 5.55 2.23
N SER A 37 3.55 5.47 3.51
CA SER A 37 3.61 6.63 4.42
C SER A 37 4.82 7.54 4.19
N GLY A 38 5.81 7.12 3.37
CA GLY A 38 7.01 7.90 3.07
C GLY A 38 8.06 7.92 4.19
N GLU A 39 7.99 6.98 5.13
CA GLU A 39 9.02 6.80 6.18
C GLU A 39 10.32 6.28 5.58
N ILE A 40 10.20 5.39 4.62
CA ILE A 40 11.30 4.92 3.77
C ILE A 40 10.97 5.39 2.36
N GLU A 41 11.86 6.18 1.79
CA GLU A 41 11.69 6.70 0.44
C GLU A 41 11.75 5.55 -0.57
N ARG A 42 10.81 5.54 -1.51
CA ARG A 42 10.82 4.56 -2.60
C ARG A 42 11.93 4.90 -3.58
N VAL A 43 12.82 3.95 -3.81
CA VAL A 43 13.85 4.06 -4.84
C VAL A 43 13.36 3.38 -6.12
N GLY A 44 12.92 4.18 -7.08
CA GLY A 44 12.41 3.73 -8.38
C GLY A 44 10.90 3.87 -8.57
N THR A 45 10.40 3.36 -9.68
CA THR A 45 8.99 3.39 -10.04
C THR A 45 8.16 2.38 -9.24
N PRO A 46 6.82 2.53 -9.19
CA PRO A 46 5.96 1.51 -8.60
C PRO A 46 6.15 0.11 -9.22
N LEU A 47 6.35 0.04 -10.53
CA LEU A 47 6.61 -1.24 -11.23
C LEU A 47 7.94 -1.87 -10.78
N GLU A 48 9.04 -1.11 -10.76
CA GLU A 48 10.34 -1.61 -10.29
C GLU A 48 10.26 -2.10 -8.84
N THR A 49 9.51 -1.40 -8.01
CA THR A 49 9.30 -1.80 -6.61
C THR A 49 8.47 -3.08 -6.51
N ALA A 50 7.40 -3.21 -7.30
CA ALA A 50 6.61 -4.45 -7.34
C ALA A 50 7.46 -5.64 -7.83
N ILE A 51 8.31 -5.45 -8.84
CA ILE A 51 9.25 -6.48 -9.32
C ILE A 51 10.21 -6.89 -8.21
N LYS A 52 10.84 -5.94 -7.50
CA LYS A 52 11.76 -6.23 -6.39
C LYS A 52 11.05 -7.03 -5.29
N LYS A 53 9.81 -6.68 -4.96
CA LYS A 53 9.00 -7.43 -3.99
C LYS A 53 8.71 -8.86 -4.47
N ALA A 54 8.32 -9.04 -5.73
CA ALA A 54 8.09 -10.38 -6.29
C ALA A 54 9.37 -11.22 -6.25
N ARG A 55 10.51 -10.66 -6.65
CA ARG A 55 11.83 -11.32 -6.60
C ARG A 55 12.20 -11.73 -5.18
N LEU A 56 12.01 -10.87 -4.19
CA LEU A 56 12.22 -11.21 -2.79
C LEU A 56 11.34 -12.41 -2.35
N GLY A 57 10.12 -12.49 -2.86
CA GLY A 57 9.25 -13.65 -2.61
C GLY A 57 9.78 -14.94 -3.19
N ILE A 58 10.27 -14.93 -4.43
CA ILE A 58 10.92 -16.06 -5.10
C ILE A 58 12.16 -16.50 -4.30
N GLU A 59 13.06 -15.57 -3.99
CA GLU A 59 14.29 -15.83 -3.24
C GLU A 59 14.01 -16.42 -1.84
N THR A 60 12.98 -15.90 -1.16
CA THR A 60 12.65 -16.35 0.20
C THR A 60 12.03 -17.75 0.24
N THR A 61 11.24 -18.09 -0.76
CA THR A 61 10.46 -19.34 -0.77
C THR A 61 11.08 -20.44 -1.62
N GLY A 62 11.97 -20.10 -2.56
CA GLY A 62 12.45 -21.01 -3.60
C GLY A 62 11.37 -21.40 -4.63
N ASN A 63 10.19 -20.77 -4.58
CA ASN A 63 9.13 -21.00 -5.55
C ASN A 63 9.40 -20.18 -6.81
N PRO A 64 9.35 -20.75 -8.03
CA PRO A 64 9.67 -20.03 -9.26
C PRO A 64 8.66 -18.93 -9.62
N PHE A 65 7.50 -18.89 -8.98
CA PHE A 65 6.50 -17.85 -9.27
C PHE A 65 6.22 -16.94 -8.07
N ALA A 66 6.02 -15.69 -8.36
CA ALA A 66 5.54 -14.73 -7.38
C ALA A 66 4.61 -13.69 -8.00
N ILE A 67 3.71 -13.20 -7.15
CA ILE A 67 2.88 -12.03 -7.41
C ILE A 67 3.18 -10.97 -6.36
N ALA A 68 3.29 -9.72 -6.78
CA ALA A 68 3.41 -8.59 -5.87
C ALA A 68 2.64 -7.38 -6.39
N SER A 69 2.30 -6.47 -5.48
CA SER A 69 1.69 -5.19 -5.87
C SER A 69 2.35 -4.03 -5.15
N GLU A 70 2.25 -2.86 -5.78
CA GLU A 70 2.72 -1.59 -5.24
C GLU A 70 1.73 -0.48 -5.51
N GLY A 71 1.28 0.16 -4.42
CA GLY A 71 0.40 1.32 -4.48
C GLY A 71 1.19 2.64 -4.40
N SER A 72 0.73 3.64 -5.13
CA SER A 72 1.28 4.99 -5.09
C SER A 72 0.17 6.03 -5.18
N VAL A 73 0.20 7.00 -4.28
CA VAL A 73 -0.65 8.19 -4.37
C VAL A 73 0.25 9.40 -4.57
N GLY A 74 0.00 10.16 -5.61
CA GLY A 74 0.80 11.33 -5.94
C GLY A 74 0.26 12.06 -7.15
N PRO A 75 1.02 13.06 -7.64
CA PRO A 75 0.65 13.78 -8.86
C PRO A 75 0.45 12.80 -10.02
N ASP A 76 -0.63 13.00 -10.74
CA ASP A 76 -0.91 12.26 -11.97
C ASP A 76 0.22 12.44 -12.98
N PRO A 77 0.79 11.35 -13.53
CA PRO A 77 1.90 11.44 -14.48
C PRO A 77 1.59 12.26 -15.74
N LEU A 78 0.29 12.36 -16.13
CA LEU A 78 -0.12 13.09 -17.32
C LEU A 78 -0.52 14.54 -17.02
N PHE A 79 -1.19 14.76 -15.89
CA PHE A 79 -1.80 16.06 -15.59
C PHE A 79 -1.07 16.83 -14.48
N GLY A 80 -0.18 16.20 -13.72
CA GLY A 80 0.73 16.82 -12.75
C GLY A 80 0.09 17.58 -11.57
N PHE A 81 -1.07 18.18 -11.78
CA PHE A 81 -1.79 19.00 -10.81
C PHE A 81 -2.98 18.28 -10.13
N ILE A 82 -3.27 17.05 -10.57
CA ILE A 82 -4.30 16.18 -9.97
C ILE A 82 -3.60 15.00 -9.31
N ASN A 83 -3.99 14.65 -8.10
CA ASN A 83 -3.51 13.42 -7.49
C ASN A 83 -4.24 12.21 -8.07
N ALA A 84 -3.50 11.15 -8.33
CA ALA A 84 -4.01 9.86 -8.73
C ALA A 84 -3.57 8.78 -7.74
N ASN A 85 -4.41 7.78 -7.56
CA ASN A 85 -4.06 6.53 -6.92
C ASN A 85 -3.70 5.52 -8.01
N ILE A 86 -2.49 5.01 -7.97
CA ILE A 86 -1.96 4.06 -8.95
C ILE A 86 -1.62 2.78 -8.21
N GLU A 87 -2.20 1.67 -8.61
CA GLU A 87 -1.86 0.34 -8.12
C GLU A 87 -1.27 -0.46 -9.27
N THR A 88 -0.04 -0.93 -9.10
CA THR A 88 0.65 -1.78 -10.08
C THR A 88 0.79 -3.18 -9.49
N MET A 89 0.41 -4.18 -10.26
CA MET A 89 0.59 -5.58 -9.92
C MET A 89 1.52 -6.24 -10.92
N VAL A 90 2.40 -7.14 -10.43
CA VAL A 90 3.30 -7.93 -11.26
C VAL A 90 3.15 -9.41 -10.91
N PHE A 91 3.17 -10.25 -11.93
CA PHE A 91 3.34 -11.71 -11.82
C PHE A 91 4.65 -12.08 -12.52
N ILE A 92 5.45 -12.92 -11.87
CA ILE A 92 6.71 -13.45 -12.40
C ILE A 92 6.64 -14.97 -12.34
N ASP A 93 7.08 -15.62 -13.41
CA ASP A 93 7.27 -17.06 -13.52
C ASP A 93 8.67 -17.29 -14.14
N ASP A 94 9.60 -17.76 -13.33
CA ASP A 94 10.99 -17.97 -13.73
C ASP A 94 11.17 -19.29 -14.53
N ASP A 95 10.25 -20.26 -14.38
CA ASP A 95 10.30 -21.50 -15.15
C ASP A 95 9.95 -21.25 -16.62
N LEU A 96 9.05 -20.32 -16.89
CA LEU A 96 8.60 -19.96 -18.24
C LEU A 96 9.24 -18.68 -18.78
N ASP A 97 10.10 -18.01 -17.99
CA ASP A 97 10.68 -16.69 -18.31
C ASP A 97 9.60 -15.63 -18.63
N ILE A 98 8.53 -15.63 -17.82
CA ILE A 98 7.40 -14.71 -17.98
C ILE A 98 7.41 -13.64 -16.89
N GLN A 99 7.24 -12.39 -17.32
CA GLN A 99 6.94 -11.28 -16.44
C GLN A 99 5.77 -10.49 -17.04
N VAL A 100 4.65 -10.47 -16.33
CA VAL A 100 3.44 -9.72 -16.71
C VAL A 100 3.13 -8.69 -15.64
N HIS A 101 2.73 -7.51 -16.05
CA HIS A 101 2.26 -6.48 -15.13
C HIS A 101 1.04 -5.76 -15.67
N GLU A 102 0.24 -5.25 -14.76
CA GLU A 102 -0.90 -4.37 -15.03
C GLU A 102 -0.91 -3.22 -14.03
N THR A 103 -1.33 -2.06 -14.51
CA THR A 103 -1.40 -0.84 -13.70
C THR A 103 -2.79 -0.24 -13.83
N ILE A 104 -3.46 -0.10 -12.68
CA ILE A 104 -4.77 0.53 -12.58
C ILE A 104 -4.57 1.92 -11.98
N LYS A 105 -5.17 2.91 -12.63
CA LYS A 105 -5.22 4.28 -12.16
C LYS A 105 -6.64 4.59 -11.71
N SER A 106 -6.78 5.08 -10.49
CA SER A 106 -8.04 5.60 -9.95
C SER A 106 -7.90 7.08 -9.59
N ASN A 107 -8.92 7.85 -9.91
CA ASN A 107 -9.04 9.23 -9.47
C ASN A 107 -9.73 9.34 -8.10
N GLU A 108 -10.04 8.22 -7.47
CA GLU A 108 -10.51 8.20 -6.08
C GLU A 108 -9.35 8.60 -5.17
N ILE A 109 -9.42 9.84 -4.71
CA ILE A 109 -8.39 10.43 -3.86
C ILE A 109 -8.57 9.90 -2.45
N VAL A 110 -7.51 9.33 -1.89
CA VAL A 110 -7.42 9.07 -0.45
C VAL A 110 -7.68 10.40 0.27
N ALA A 111 -8.68 10.42 1.12
CA ALA A 111 -9.01 11.61 1.90
C ALA A 111 -7.82 11.95 2.83
N PHE A 112 -7.38 13.21 2.83
CA PHE A 112 -6.40 13.68 3.78
C PHE A 112 -6.81 15.03 4.36
N THR A 113 -6.32 15.33 5.54
CA THR A 113 -6.51 16.63 6.21
C THR A 113 -5.36 16.89 7.17
N THR A 114 -5.12 18.15 7.45
CA THR A 114 -4.25 18.56 8.57
C THR A 114 -5.14 18.88 9.76
N THR A 115 -4.78 18.40 10.94
CA THR A 115 -5.64 18.50 12.12
C THR A 115 -4.85 18.85 13.38
N THR A 116 -5.58 19.25 14.39
CA THR A 116 -5.17 19.39 15.79
C THR A 116 -6.23 18.74 16.67
N LEU A 117 -5.95 18.55 17.97
CA LEU A 117 -6.93 18.00 18.93
C LEU A 117 -8.25 18.76 19.04
N LYS A 118 -8.27 20.03 18.61
CA LYS A 118 -9.46 20.89 18.69
C LYS A 118 -10.27 20.92 17.39
N THR A 119 -9.80 20.24 16.36
CA THR A 119 -10.44 20.26 15.03
C THR A 119 -11.58 19.25 15.02
N ASP A 120 -12.77 19.68 14.60
CA ASP A 120 -13.84 18.73 14.30
C ASP A 120 -13.51 17.94 13.03
N LEU A 121 -13.36 16.65 13.19
CA LEU A 121 -13.02 15.72 12.10
C LEU A 121 -14.26 14.99 11.53
N GLY A 122 -15.46 15.28 11.98
CA GLY A 122 -16.66 14.52 11.59
C GLY A 122 -16.86 14.42 10.07
N VAL A 123 -16.71 15.52 9.34
CA VAL A 123 -16.82 15.55 7.88
C VAL A 123 -15.70 14.75 7.21
N PHE A 124 -14.47 14.89 7.71
CA PHE A 124 -13.32 14.15 7.19
C PHE A 124 -13.47 12.64 7.41
N LEU A 125 -13.84 12.21 8.61
CA LEU A 125 -14.03 10.80 8.96
C LEU A 125 -15.10 10.14 8.09
N LYS A 126 -16.19 10.85 7.82
CA LYS A 126 -17.22 10.36 6.90
C LYS A 126 -16.69 10.24 5.47
N LYS A 127 -15.92 11.21 4.99
CA LYS A 127 -15.32 11.18 3.64
C LYS A 127 -14.27 10.07 3.52
N ALA A 128 -13.52 9.80 4.59
CA ALA A 128 -12.52 8.75 4.66
C ALA A 128 -13.11 7.35 4.86
N ASP A 129 -14.45 7.24 4.97
CA ASP A 129 -15.16 5.98 5.28
C ASP A 129 -14.61 5.29 6.53
N PHE A 130 -14.31 6.10 7.55
CA PHE A 130 -13.84 5.60 8.83
C PHE A 130 -15.02 4.99 9.63
N PRO A 131 -14.88 3.83 10.29
CA PRO A 131 -13.65 3.04 10.54
C PRO A 131 -13.40 1.91 9.51
N ASN A 132 -14.18 1.79 8.44
CA ASN A 132 -14.00 0.75 7.42
C ASN A 132 -12.60 0.87 6.80
N HIS A 133 -12.16 2.09 6.48
CA HIS A 133 -10.78 2.39 6.15
C HIS A 133 -10.03 2.89 7.38
N ALA A 134 -8.88 2.25 7.65
CA ALA A 134 -7.97 2.68 8.71
C ALA A 134 -7.26 3.98 8.32
N LEU A 135 -7.02 4.83 9.31
CA LEU A 135 -6.29 6.07 9.10
C LEU A 135 -4.79 5.89 9.36
N ILE A 136 -4.02 6.79 8.75
CA ILE A 136 -2.61 7.01 9.02
C ILE A 136 -2.46 8.41 9.57
N VAL A 137 -1.87 8.53 10.76
CA VAL A 137 -1.57 9.83 11.38
C VAL A 137 -0.07 10.07 11.28
N LYS A 138 0.30 11.23 10.74
CA LYS A 138 1.71 11.64 10.59
C LYS A 138 1.93 12.96 11.29
N PRO A 139 3.08 13.19 11.96
CA PRO A 139 3.48 14.51 12.41
C PRO A 139 3.67 15.44 11.22
N GLN A 140 3.41 16.73 11.40
CA GLN A 140 3.62 17.73 10.36
C GLN A 140 5.11 17.90 10.05
N HIS A 141 5.95 17.74 11.06
CA HIS A 141 7.40 17.79 10.95
C HIS A 141 7.99 16.54 11.63
N GLY A 142 9.05 15.97 11.06
CA GLY A 142 9.69 14.78 11.60
C GLY A 142 9.35 13.50 10.84
N THR A 143 9.81 12.39 11.39
CA THR A 143 9.67 11.05 10.83
C THR A 143 8.75 10.19 11.69
N GLY A 144 8.11 9.24 11.08
CA GLY A 144 7.22 8.29 11.74
C GLY A 144 5.76 8.52 11.39
N ALA A 145 5.04 7.43 11.22
CA ALA A 145 3.62 7.43 10.98
C ALA A 145 2.93 6.38 11.87
N ILE A 146 1.82 6.74 12.48
CA ILE A 146 0.98 5.82 13.22
C ILE A 146 -0.06 5.28 12.26
N LYS A 147 0.01 4.00 11.95
CA LYS A 147 -0.82 3.32 10.93
C LYS A 147 -1.87 2.44 11.58
N GLY A 148 -2.93 2.17 10.83
CA GLY A 148 -3.96 1.20 11.23
C GLY A 148 -4.94 1.72 12.28
N VAL A 149 -5.07 3.03 12.44
CA VAL A 149 -6.01 3.67 13.37
C VAL A 149 -7.45 3.40 12.93
N ARG A 150 -8.25 2.75 13.78
CA ARG A 150 -9.62 2.31 13.47
C ARG A 150 -10.67 2.74 14.49
N THR A 151 -10.25 3.31 15.62
CA THR A 151 -11.16 3.83 16.63
C THR A 151 -10.91 5.31 16.90
N LEU A 152 -11.92 6.01 17.41
CA LEU A 152 -11.76 7.43 17.77
C LEU A 152 -10.73 7.60 18.89
N GLN A 153 -10.68 6.67 19.84
CA GLN A 153 -9.70 6.70 20.92
C GLN A 153 -8.28 6.57 20.36
N GLU A 154 -8.03 5.59 19.48
CA GLU A 154 -6.72 5.44 18.82
C GLU A 154 -6.35 6.69 18.02
N LEU A 155 -7.34 7.35 17.38
CA LEU A 155 -7.12 8.57 16.61
C LEU A 155 -6.67 9.72 17.52
N GLU A 156 -7.33 9.94 18.65
CA GLU A 156 -6.96 10.96 19.63
C GLU A 156 -5.55 10.69 20.18
N GLU A 157 -5.25 9.45 20.56
CA GLU A 157 -3.93 9.05 21.05
C GLU A 157 -2.84 9.25 19.98
N ALA A 158 -3.15 8.90 18.72
CA ALA A 158 -2.24 9.08 17.59
C ALA A 158 -1.95 10.57 17.31
N ILE A 159 -2.99 11.44 17.35
CA ILE A 159 -2.83 12.88 17.19
C ILE A 159 -1.99 13.48 18.33
N LEU A 160 -2.19 13.00 19.57
CA LEU A 160 -1.38 13.42 20.72
C LEU A 160 0.09 13.08 20.52
N LYS A 161 0.40 11.84 20.14
CA LYS A 161 1.77 11.38 19.90
C LYS A 161 2.45 12.07 18.72
N ALA A 162 1.68 12.46 17.70
CA ALA A 162 2.20 13.13 16.51
C ALA A 162 2.50 14.62 16.72
N ARG A 163 2.23 15.17 17.90
CA ARG A 163 2.50 16.59 18.25
C ARG A 163 3.91 16.82 18.80
N ASP A 164 4.51 15.77 19.37
CA ASP A 164 5.84 15.81 19.98
C ASP A 164 6.93 15.57 18.92
#